data_170ca24a60f17c55fbd82a9c8f75ff02
#
_entry.id   170ca24a60f17c55fbd82a9c8f75ff02
#
_cell.length_a   1.000
_cell.length_b   1.000
_cell.length_c   1.000
_cell.angle_alpha   90.00
_cell.angle_beta   90.00
_cell.angle_gamma   90.00
#
_symmetry.space_group_name_H-M   'P 1'
#
loop_
_entity.id
_entity.type
_entity.pdbx_description
1 polymer ?
#
loop_
_entity_poly.entity_id
_entity_poly.type
_entity_poly.pdbx_seq_one_letter_code
_entity_poly.pdbx_strand_id
1 'polypeptide(L)'
;MKRRALALATVLGLGSASAQDAQDAPRTPWGHPDFQGTWTNATLTPLQRPAELAAKEFYTPTELSEFAEQRRAATNADRPLRPGDVGSYNDAFFERGSSGVKTGRTSLVIEPRDGRIPVLTPAAQAAVDQRTAHMAAHPADRPSDRWLTERCIMFGATVPMLPEPYNNNYRFFQTPDHVVILVEMNHDARVIPLDGTPHTSPAIAQWVGDSRGRFEGDTLVVETRNFNFNEQSRFGVGYLNGLSDENLVVVERFTRTAADTIMYQATVSDPTVFTSPWTVEIPLSPSEGAIYEVACHEGNLGLANILSGQRAEERAAARR
;
A
#
# COMPACT_ATOMS: atom_id res chain seq x y z
N MET A 1 6.91 55.00 37.97
CA MET A 1 7.73 54.32 36.97
C MET A 1 7.64 52.79 37.18
N LYS A 2 6.81 52.11 36.42
CA LYS A 2 6.63 50.61 36.51
C LYS A 2 7.23 50.04 35.25
N ARG A 3 8.38 49.31 35.38
CA ARG A 3 8.99 48.58 34.31
C ARG A 3 8.20 47.27 34.06
N ARG A 4 7.68 47.09 32.85
CA ARG A 4 7.10 45.84 32.39
C ARG A 4 8.24 44.97 31.84
N ALA A 5 8.45 43.79 32.41
CA ALA A 5 9.32 42.80 31.88
C ALA A 5 8.58 42.05 30.75
N LEU A 6 9.19 42.01 29.58
CA LEU A 6 8.72 41.25 28.42
C LEU A 6 9.30 39.83 28.54
N ALA A 7 8.43 38.85 28.73
CA ALA A 7 8.83 37.44 28.67
C ALA A 7 8.95 37.00 27.22
N LEU A 8 10.12 36.61 26.81
CA LEU A 8 10.43 36.03 25.49
C LEU A 8 10.10 34.53 25.58
N ALA A 9 9.04 34.12 24.91
CA ALA A 9 8.68 32.69 24.77
C ALA A 9 9.58 32.08 23.68
N THR A 10 10.49 31.21 24.09
CA THR A 10 11.32 30.41 23.19
C THR A 10 10.45 29.30 22.61
N VAL A 11 10.07 29.39 21.36
CA VAL A 11 9.46 28.29 20.60
C VAL A 11 10.56 27.30 20.25
N LEU A 12 10.56 26.16 20.93
CA LEU A 12 11.41 25.02 20.55
C LEU A 12 10.91 24.46 19.22
N GLY A 13 11.71 24.61 18.18
CA GLY A 13 11.46 24.07 16.86
C GLY A 13 11.46 22.55 16.87
N LEU A 14 10.39 21.97 16.39
CA LEU A 14 10.33 20.58 15.98
C LEU A 14 11.37 20.38 14.86
N GLY A 15 12.25 19.39 15.06
CA GLY A 15 13.37 19.12 14.19
C GLY A 15 12.96 18.89 12.74
N SER A 16 13.27 19.86 11.92
CA SER A 16 13.39 19.66 10.48
C SER A 16 14.52 18.65 10.27
N ALA A 17 14.25 17.52 9.57
CA ALA A 17 15.30 16.75 8.95
C ALA A 17 16.19 17.75 8.22
N SER A 18 17.47 17.79 8.53
CA SER A 18 18.32 18.88 8.10
C SER A 18 18.41 18.86 6.57
N ALA A 19 18.35 20.03 5.93
CA ALA A 19 18.58 20.19 4.50
C ALA A 19 19.95 19.59 4.07
N GLN A 20 20.82 19.29 5.03
CA GLN A 20 22.12 18.68 4.88
C GLN A 20 22.03 17.18 4.51
N ASP A 21 21.12 16.43 5.14
CA ASP A 21 20.97 14.99 4.86
C ASP A 21 20.41 14.75 3.43
N ALA A 22 19.59 15.66 2.93
CA ALA A 22 19.08 15.62 1.55
C ALA A 22 20.15 16.00 0.50
N GLN A 23 21.13 16.81 0.86
CA GLN A 23 22.25 17.17 -0.03
C GLN A 23 23.27 16.02 -0.19
N ASP A 24 23.34 15.11 0.77
CA ASP A 24 24.25 13.95 0.75
C ASP A 24 23.60 12.69 0.10
N ALA A 25 22.35 12.80 -0.38
CA ALA A 25 21.68 11.71 -1.06
C ALA A 25 22.41 11.34 -2.38
N PRO A 26 22.67 10.05 -2.66
CA PRO A 26 23.30 9.62 -3.89
C PRO A 26 22.58 10.16 -5.14
N ARG A 27 23.37 10.51 -6.17
CA ARG A 27 22.85 10.99 -7.45
C ARG A 27 23.31 10.11 -8.60
N THR A 28 22.47 10.00 -9.59
CA THR A 28 22.81 9.36 -10.86
C THR A 28 23.83 10.20 -11.64
N PRO A 29 24.55 9.59 -12.61
CA PRO A 29 25.47 10.34 -13.47
C PRO A 29 24.83 11.49 -14.27
N TRP A 30 23.51 11.44 -14.46
CA TRP A 30 22.72 12.48 -15.15
C TRP A 30 22.04 13.48 -14.20
N GLY A 31 22.41 13.47 -12.90
CA GLY A 31 22.11 14.52 -11.94
C GLY A 31 20.84 14.40 -11.12
N HIS A 32 19.97 13.43 -11.39
CA HIS A 32 18.79 13.15 -10.56
C HIS A 32 19.15 12.35 -9.30
N PRO A 33 18.34 12.41 -8.23
CA PRO A 33 18.51 11.50 -7.10
C PRO A 33 18.52 10.03 -7.56
N ASP A 34 19.41 9.25 -6.98
CA ASP A 34 19.55 7.84 -7.30
C ASP A 34 18.62 7.01 -6.43
N PHE A 35 17.57 6.45 -7.02
CA PHE A 35 16.61 5.56 -6.35
C PHE A 35 16.98 4.09 -6.53
N GLN A 36 18.02 3.76 -7.30
CA GLN A 36 18.37 2.38 -7.62
C GLN A 36 18.64 1.55 -6.37
N GLY A 37 18.39 0.25 -6.47
CA GLY A 37 18.52 -0.69 -5.38
C GLY A 37 17.21 -1.37 -5.01
N THR A 38 17.27 -2.20 -3.97
CA THR A 38 16.09 -2.88 -3.41
C THR A 38 15.68 -2.16 -2.13
N TRP A 39 14.39 -1.87 -2.03
CA TRP A 39 13.77 -1.14 -0.93
C TRP A 39 12.57 -1.90 -0.40
N THR A 40 12.29 -1.77 0.89
CA THR A 40 11.11 -2.36 1.51
C THR A 40 10.21 -1.29 2.14
N ASN A 41 8.91 -1.50 2.06
CA ASN A 41 7.91 -0.72 2.78
C ASN A 41 7.32 -1.45 4.00
N ALA A 42 7.88 -2.60 4.36
CA ALA A 42 7.41 -3.41 5.48
C ALA A 42 7.35 -2.60 6.77
N THR A 43 6.18 -2.56 7.40
CA THR A 43 5.95 -1.82 8.65
C THR A 43 4.78 -2.38 9.43
N LEU A 44 4.84 -2.25 10.76
CA LEU A 44 3.73 -2.59 11.66
C LEU A 44 2.70 -1.46 11.77
N THR A 45 3.01 -0.24 11.28
CA THR A 45 2.08 0.89 11.30
C THR A 45 0.85 0.57 10.45
N PRO A 46 -0.36 0.69 11.00
CA PRO A 46 -1.58 0.39 10.23
C PRO A 46 -1.84 1.44 9.14
N LEU A 47 -2.51 1.04 8.08
CA LEU A 47 -2.93 1.95 7.01
C LEU A 47 -3.76 3.10 7.57
N GLN A 48 -4.77 2.79 8.38
CA GLN A 48 -5.64 3.79 9.01
C GLN A 48 -5.38 3.86 10.51
N ARG A 49 -5.53 5.06 11.08
CA ARG A 49 -5.36 5.29 12.50
C ARG A 49 -6.44 4.53 13.29
N PRO A 50 -6.03 3.72 14.28
CA PRO A 50 -6.97 3.08 15.18
C PRO A 50 -7.85 4.10 15.90
N ALA A 51 -9.10 3.73 16.16
CA ALA A 51 -10.08 4.64 16.76
C ALA A 51 -9.64 5.16 18.15
N GLU A 52 -8.96 4.32 18.91
CA GLU A 52 -8.40 4.66 20.23
C GLU A 52 -7.26 5.68 20.16
N LEU A 53 -6.68 5.89 18.98
CA LEU A 53 -5.61 6.86 18.74
C LEU A 53 -6.10 8.07 17.93
N ALA A 54 -7.40 8.30 17.82
CA ALA A 54 -7.98 9.32 16.93
C ALA A 54 -7.36 10.71 17.09
N ALA A 55 -7.00 11.12 18.31
CA ALA A 55 -6.37 12.42 18.62
C ALA A 55 -4.83 12.37 18.58
N LYS A 56 -4.23 11.20 18.35
CA LYS A 56 -2.78 11.00 18.47
C LYS A 56 -2.15 10.68 17.12
N GLU A 57 -1.54 11.69 16.52
CA GLU A 57 -0.89 11.57 15.21
C GLU A 57 0.46 10.83 15.26
N PHE A 58 1.20 11.00 16.36
CA PHE A 58 2.54 10.43 16.53
C PHE A 58 2.70 9.70 17.86
N TYR A 59 3.44 8.61 17.83
CA TYR A 59 3.99 7.96 19.01
C TYR A 59 5.25 8.70 19.50
N THR A 60 5.49 8.70 20.79
CA THR A 60 6.83 8.93 21.33
C THR A 60 7.73 7.72 21.03
N PRO A 61 9.07 7.83 21.10
CA PRO A 61 9.96 6.69 20.87
C PRO A 61 9.64 5.48 21.76
N THR A 62 9.29 5.71 23.02
CA THR A 62 8.90 4.64 23.97
C THR A 62 7.61 3.96 23.51
N GLU A 63 6.58 4.72 23.22
CA GLU A 63 5.29 4.20 22.75
C GLU A 63 5.41 3.46 21.42
N LEU A 64 6.28 3.92 20.51
CA LEU A 64 6.54 3.21 19.25
C LEU A 64 7.14 1.83 19.49
N SER A 65 8.06 1.71 20.47
CA SER A 65 8.65 0.43 20.86
C SER A 65 7.62 -0.50 21.49
N GLU A 66 6.80 0.02 22.40
CA GLU A 66 5.71 -0.74 23.05
C GLU A 66 4.67 -1.20 22.02
N PHE A 67 4.27 -0.33 21.11
CA PHE A 67 3.38 -0.65 20.01
C PHE A 67 3.96 -1.79 19.15
N ALA A 68 5.24 -1.69 18.77
CA ALA A 68 5.89 -2.70 17.94
C ALA A 68 5.94 -4.06 18.63
N GLU A 69 6.23 -4.11 19.94
CA GLU A 69 6.23 -5.34 20.73
C GLU A 69 4.83 -5.97 20.78
N GLN A 70 3.83 -5.19 21.16
CA GLN A 70 2.44 -5.63 21.24
C GLN A 70 1.93 -6.13 19.88
N ARG A 71 2.26 -5.40 18.80
CA ARG A 71 1.82 -5.75 17.47
C ARG A 71 2.44 -7.05 16.99
N ARG A 72 3.76 -7.26 17.18
CA ARG A 72 4.44 -8.52 16.87
C ARG A 72 3.83 -9.69 17.64
N ALA A 73 3.59 -9.53 18.93
CA ALA A 73 2.95 -10.58 19.73
C ALA A 73 1.54 -10.93 19.23
N ALA A 74 0.75 -9.91 18.88
CA ALA A 74 -0.61 -10.10 18.39
C ALA A 74 -0.70 -10.75 16.99
N THR A 75 0.31 -10.50 16.15
CA THR A 75 0.35 -11.02 14.76
C THR A 75 1.23 -12.26 14.60
N ASN A 76 1.83 -12.78 15.67
CA ASN A 76 2.66 -13.99 15.62
C ASN A 76 1.85 -15.19 15.11
N ALA A 77 2.23 -15.71 13.94
CA ALA A 77 1.57 -16.81 13.29
C ALA A 77 1.93 -18.20 13.88
N ASP A 78 2.99 -18.27 14.69
CA ASP A 78 3.42 -19.51 15.39
C ASP A 78 2.67 -19.74 16.70
N ARG A 79 1.72 -18.86 17.05
CA ARG A 79 0.86 -19.06 18.22
C ARG A 79 0.07 -20.37 18.11
N PRO A 80 -0.21 -21.05 19.24
CA PRO A 80 -1.05 -22.23 19.23
C PRO A 80 -2.41 -21.98 18.58
N LEU A 81 -2.83 -22.90 17.69
CA LEU A 81 -4.13 -22.85 17.07
C LEU A 81 -5.24 -23.08 18.10
N ARG A 82 -6.34 -22.37 17.97
CA ARG A 82 -7.55 -22.62 18.75
C ARG A 82 -8.34 -23.77 18.11
N PRO A 83 -9.18 -24.50 18.87
CA PRO A 83 -10.08 -25.48 18.28
C PRO A 83 -10.94 -24.85 17.18
N GLY A 84 -10.89 -25.43 15.98
CA GLY A 84 -11.60 -24.92 14.78
C GLY A 84 -10.81 -23.94 13.92
N ASP A 85 -9.63 -23.47 14.34
CA ASP A 85 -8.75 -22.71 13.48
C ASP A 85 -8.20 -23.61 12.36
N VAL A 86 -8.17 -23.11 11.14
CA VAL A 86 -7.41 -23.72 10.04
C VAL A 86 -5.95 -23.30 10.15
N GLY A 87 -5.02 -24.22 9.85
CA GLY A 87 -3.60 -23.91 9.81
C GLY A 87 -3.28 -22.78 8.83
N SER A 88 -2.25 -22.03 9.13
CA SER A 88 -1.69 -20.97 8.28
C SER A 88 -0.19 -21.20 8.10
N TYR A 89 0.46 -20.34 7.34
CA TYR A 89 1.92 -20.26 7.31
C TYR A 89 2.46 -19.90 8.70
N ASN A 90 3.70 -20.31 8.98
CA ASN A 90 4.42 -19.92 10.20
C ASN A 90 4.84 -18.44 10.13
N ASP A 91 5.31 -17.89 11.27
CA ASP A 91 5.65 -16.47 11.34
C ASP A 91 6.82 -16.08 10.43
N ALA A 92 7.74 -17.01 10.15
CA ALA A 92 8.85 -16.78 9.24
C ALA A 92 8.44 -16.52 7.77
N PHE A 93 7.22 -16.91 7.38
CA PHE A 93 6.67 -16.61 6.05
C PHE A 93 6.30 -15.12 5.91
N PHE A 94 6.03 -14.45 7.02
CA PHE A 94 5.51 -13.07 6.99
C PHE A 94 6.63 -12.04 7.13
N GLU A 95 6.60 -11.02 6.28
CA GLU A 95 7.56 -9.91 6.23
C GLU A 95 6.89 -8.58 6.63
N ARG A 96 6.20 -8.57 7.76
CA ARG A 96 5.44 -7.39 8.23
C ARG A 96 6.33 -6.24 8.73
N GLY A 97 7.65 -6.44 8.74
CA GLY A 97 8.58 -5.55 9.43
C GLY A 97 8.61 -5.78 10.95
N SER A 98 9.58 -5.16 11.60
CA SER A 98 9.83 -5.31 13.04
C SER A 98 9.40 -4.10 13.87
N SER A 99 9.05 -2.97 13.23
CA SER A 99 8.69 -1.71 13.88
C SER A 99 7.60 -0.96 13.09
N GLY A 100 7.07 0.09 13.69
CA GLY A 100 6.32 1.11 12.96
C GLY A 100 7.25 1.99 12.12
N VAL A 101 6.65 2.87 11.30
CA VAL A 101 7.41 3.80 10.44
C VAL A 101 8.34 4.70 11.26
N LYS A 102 9.53 5.00 10.69
CA LYS A 102 10.58 5.82 11.32
C LYS A 102 10.06 7.22 11.75
N THR A 103 9.04 7.73 11.08
CA THR A 103 8.42 9.02 11.43
C THR A 103 7.60 8.98 12.72
N GLY A 104 7.37 7.80 13.29
CA GLY A 104 6.57 7.63 14.52
C GLY A 104 5.08 7.81 14.33
N ARG A 105 4.56 7.90 13.09
CA ARG A 105 3.12 8.06 12.83
C ARG A 105 2.31 6.86 13.30
N THR A 106 1.09 7.14 13.75
CA THR A 106 0.12 6.12 14.21
C THR A 106 -0.72 5.54 13.09
N SER A 107 -0.58 6.08 11.87
CA SER A 107 -1.20 5.60 10.63
C SER A 107 -0.34 5.96 9.43
N LEU A 108 -0.46 5.18 8.34
CA LEU A 108 0.16 5.53 7.05
C LEU A 108 -0.63 6.62 6.33
N VAL A 109 -1.97 6.67 6.47
CA VAL A 109 -2.78 7.78 5.97
C VAL A 109 -2.42 9.03 6.76
N ILE A 110 -2.01 10.08 6.03
CA ILE A 110 -1.60 11.38 6.57
C ILE A 110 -2.59 12.49 6.22
N GLU A 111 -3.31 12.35 5.12
CA GLU A 111 -4.41 13.22 4.72
C GLU A 111 -5.59 12.35 4.28
N PRO A 112 -6.75 12.60 4.86
CA PRO A 112 -7.10 13.59 5.90
C PRO A 112 -6.33 13.37 7.21
N ARG A 113 -6.16 14.45 8.02
CA ARG A 113 -5.34 14.42 9.25
C ARG A 113 -5.85 13.50 10.35
N ASP A 114 -7.10 13.06 10.28
CA ASP A 114 -7.62 12.02 11.18
C ASP A 114 -6.97 10.65 10.94
N GLY A 115 -6.17 10.53 9.85
CA GLY A 115 -5.43 9.32 9.53
C GLY A 115 -6.32 8.20 8.99
N ARG A 116 -7.45 8.52 8.39
CA ARG A 116 -8.43 7.55 7.90
C ARG A 116 -8.75 7.80 6.42
N ILE A 117 -9.07 6.71 5.72
CA ILE A 117 -9.59 6.81 4.35
C ILE A 117 -10.96 7.50 4.43
N PRO A 118 -11.22 8.50 3.57
CA PRO A 118 -12.51 9.20 3.54
C PRO A 118 -13.69 8.27 3.32
N VAL A 119 -14.86 8.69 3.79
CA VAL A 119 -16.08 7.94 3.55
C VAL A 119 -16.38 7.83 2.06
N LEU A 120 -17.04 6.74 1.69
CA LEU A 120 -17.46 6.51 0.31
C LEU A 120 -18.59 7.46 -0.08
N THR A 121 -18.71 7.75 -1.36
CA THR A 121 -19.91 8.36 -1.90
C THR A 121 -21.11 7.42 -1.72
N PRO A 122 -22.35 7.92 -1.69
CA PRO A 122 -23.52 7.04 -1.58
C PRO A 122 -23.61 5.99 -2.69
N ALA A 123 -23.19 6.33 -3.91
CA ALA A 123 -23.16 5.39 -5.03
C ALA A 123 -22.11 4.30 -4.85
N ALA A 124 -20.91 4.66 -4.39
CA ALA A 124 -19.84 3.71 -4.09
C ALA A 124 -20.22 2.79 -2.94
N GLN A 125 -20.84 3.32 -1.87
CA GLN A 125 -21.33 2.48 -0.77
C GLN A 125 -22.36 1.47 -1.24
N ALA A 126 -23.32 1.88 -2.08
CA ALA A 126 -24.31 0.98 -2.64
C ALA A 126 -23.68 -0.14 -3.51
N ALA A 127 -22.63 0.18 -4.28
CA ALA A 127 -21.88 -0.81 -5.05
C ALA A 127 -21.16 -1.84 -4.15
N VAL A 128 -20.53 -1.38 -3.07
CA VAL A 128 -19.90 -2.24 -2.06
C VAL A 128 -20.93 -3.16 -1.41
N ASP A 129 -22.09 -2.63 -1.01
CA ASP A 129 -23.15 -3.41 -0.38
C ASP A 129 -23.70 -4.48 -1.33
N GLN A 130 -23.91 -4.12 -2.59
CA GLN A 130 -24.34 -5.04 -3.64
C GLN A 130 -23.31 -6.15 -3.87
N ARG A 131 -22.03 -5.81 -3.97
CA ARG A 131 -20.94 -6.78 -4.14
C ARG A 131 -20.84 -7.72 -2.95
N THR A 132 -20.95 -7.19 -1.73
CA THR A 132 -20.93 -7.97 -0.49
C THR A 132 -22.10 -8.98 -0.46
N ALA A 133 -23.30 -8.53 -0.79
CA ALA A 133 -24.46 -9.39 -0.87
C ALA A 133 -24.30 -10.46 -1.95
N HIS A 134 -23.76 -10.11 -3.13
CA HIS A 134 -23.49 -11.07 -4.19
C HIS A 134 -22.51 -12.14 -3.73
N MET A 135 -21.37 -11.76 -3.14
CA MET A 135 -20.36 -12.72 -2.69
C MET A 135 -20.86 -13.61 -1.56
N ALA A 136 -21.77 -13.13 -0.71
CA ALA A 136 -22.41 -13.96 0.32
C ALA A 136 -23.37 -14.98 -0.28
N ALA A 137 -24.10 -14.61 -1.34
CA ALA A 137 -25.05 -15.50 -2.01
C ALA A 137 -24.37 -16.47 -3.00
N HIS A 138 -23.24 -16.07 -3.58
CA HIS A 138 -22.52 -16.76 -4.65
C HIS A 138 -21.03 -16.89 -4.30
N PRO A 139 -20.67 -17.62 -3.24
CA PRO A 139 -19.30 -17.62 -2.72
C PRO A 139 -18.27 -18.23 -3.68
N ALA A 140 -18.70 -19.14 -4.57
CA ALA A 140 -17.83 -19.81 -5.54
C ALA A 140 -18.60 -20.45 -6.70
N ASP A 141 -19.57 -19.76 -7.29
CA ASP A 141 -20.32 -20.29 -8.43
C ASP A 141 -19.42 -20.41 -9.66
N ARG A 142 -18.50 -19.47 -9.82
CA ARG A 142 -17.53 -19.39 -10.91
C ARG A 142 -16.24 -18.71 -10.44
N PRO A 143 -15.14 -18.82 -11.22
CA PRO A 143 -13.87 -18.16 -10.87
C PRO A 143 -13.97 -16.64 -10.65
N SER A 144 -14.87 -15.94 -11.37
CA SER A 144 -15.08 -14.50 -11.22
C SER A 144 -15.64 -14.07 -9.87
N ASP A 145 -16.24 -15.01 -9.12
CA ASP A 145 -16.75 -14.72 -7.78
C ASP A 145 -15.66 -14.76 -6.71
N ARG A 146 -14.45 -15.26 -7.07
CA ARG A 146 -13.29 -15.35 -6.18
C ARG A 146 -12.36 -14.15 -6.34
N TRP A 147 -11.56 -13.89 -5.30
CA TRP A 147 -10.63 -12.78 -5.24
C TRP A 147 -9.60 -12.82 -6.37
N LEU A 148 -9.14 -11.65 -6.82
CA LEU A 148 -8.08 -11.53 -7.82
C LEU A 148 -6.80 -12.23 -7.37
N THR A 149 -6.49 -12.18 -6.08
CA THR A 149 -5.36 -12.86 -5.46
C THR A 149 -5.46 -14.38 -5.55
N GLU A 150 -6.64 -14.97 -5.27
CA GLU A 150 -6.87 -16.42 -5.41
C GLU A 150 -6.81 -16.89 -6.86
N ARG A 151 -7.06 -15.98 -7.79
CA ARG A 151 -6.99 -16.18 -9.24
C ARG A 151 -5.60 -15.88 -9.82
N CYS A 152 -4.64 -15.46 -9.00
CA CYS A 152 -3.30 -15.06 -9.40
C CYS A 152 -3.28 -13.97 -10.48
N ILE A 153 -4.23 -13.03 -10.46
CA ILE A 153 -4.34 -11.94 -11.44
C ILE A 153 -3.63 -10.70 -10.91
N MET A 154 -3.94 -10.29 -9.68
CA MET A 154 -3.39 -9.11 -9.05
C MET A 154 -3.44 -9.26 -7.54
N PHE A 155 -2.41 -8.77 -6.90
CA PHE A 155 -2.39 -8.52 -5.46
C PHE A 155 -2.42 -7.02 -5.21
N GLY A 156 -2.70 -6.58 -3.99
CA GLY A 156 -2.45 -5.21 -3.55
C GLY A 156 -0.98 -4.80 -3.71
N ALA A 157 -0.59 -3.70 -3.12
CA ALA A 157 0.80 -3.26 -3.01
C ALA A 157 1.51 -2.79 -4.30
N THR A 158 0.88 -2.82 -5.47
CA THR A 158 1.55 -2.42 -6.71
C THR A 158 1.39 -0.93 -7.02
N VAL A 159 0.16 -0.41 -6.97
CA VAL A 159 -0.16 1.03 -7.11
C VAL A 159 -1.45 1.32 -6.34
N PRO A 160 -1.39 2.12 -5.27
CA PRO A 160 -0.18 2.60 -4.57
C PRO A 160 0.59 1.45 -3.90
N MET A 161 1.88 1.68 -3.59
CA MET A 161 2.76 0.71 -2.94
C MET A 161 2.43 0.63 -1.44
N LEU A 162 1.36 -0.10 -1.09
CA LEU A 162 0.94 -0.27 0.32
C LEU A 162 1.59 -1.53 0.92
N PRO A 163 1.91 -1.51 2.23
CA PRO A 163 2.45 -2.71 2.90
C PRO A 163 1.45 -3.85 2.91
N GLU A 164 1.94 -5.04 2.61
CA GLU A 164 1.23 -6.30 2.66
C GLU A 164 1.82 -7.21 3.75
N PRO A 165 1.20 -8.33 4.10
CA PRO A 165 1.76 -9.24 5.09
C PRO A 165 3.12 -9.86 4.71
N TYR A 166 3.48 -9.88 3.42
CA TYR A 166 4.71 -10.45 2.86
C TYR A 166 5.00 -9.86 1.48
N ASN A 167 6.19 -10.11 0.92
CA ASN A 167 6.64 -9.62 -0.39
C ASN A 167 6.57 -8.09 -0.52
N ASN A 168 7.17 -7.41 0.46
CA ASN A 168 7.16 -5.96 0.58
C ASN A 168 8.38 -5.29 -0.07
N ASN A 169 9.09 -5.98 -0.96
CA ASN A 169 10.29 -5.47 -1.58
C ASN A 169 10.02 -4.91 -2.99
N TYR A 170 10.71 -3.84 -3.30
CA TYR A 170 10.64 -3.11 -4.58
C TYR A 170 12.04 -2.86 -5.08
N ARG A 171 12.33 -3.25 -6.32
CA ARG A 171 13.62 -2.96 -6.93
C ARG A 171 13.48 -1.87 -7.97
N PHE A 172 14.22 -0.78 -7.76
CA PHE A 172 14.26 0.35 -8.66
C PHE A 172 15.44 0.22 -9.62
N PHE A 173 15.14 0.44 -10.89
CA PHE A 173 16.11 0.65 -11.95
C PHE A 173 15.86 2.02 -12.55
N GLN A 174 16.92 2.74 -12.88
CA GLN A 174 16.80 4.11 -13.34
C GLN A 174 17.73 4.34 -14.53
N THR A 175 17.19 4.94 -15.59
CA THR A 175 17.88 5.43 -16.76
C THR A 175 17.58 6.92 -16.93
N PRO A 176 18.21 7.66 -17.89
CA PRO A 176 17.83 9.05 -18.16
C PRO A 176 16.35 9.23 -18.51
N ASP A 177 15.75 8.25 -19.19
CA ASP A 177 14.42 8.35 -19.81
C ASP A 177 13.34 7.53 -19.10
N HIS A 178 13.71 6.64 -18.17
CA HIS A 178 12.77 5.75 -17.50
C HIS A 178 13.16 5.46 -16.05
N VAL A 179 12.13 5.24 -15.23
CA VAL A 179 12.27 4.49 -13.98
C VAL A 179 11.47 3.20 -14.10
N VAL A 180 12.07 2.09 -13.70
CA VAL A 180 11.37 0.80 -13.63
C VAL A 180 11.31 0.35 -12.19
N ILE A 181 10.12 0.01 -11.70
CA ILE A 181 9.91 -0.53 -10.36
C ILE A 181 9.45 -1.97 -10.51
N LEU A 182 10.35 -2.91 -10.20
CA LEU A 182 10.00 -4.31 -10.06
C LEU A 182 9.39 -4.51 -8.67
N VAL A 183 8.15 -4.94 -8.63
CA VAL A 183 7.39 -5.23 -7.41
C VAL A 183 7.53 -6.71 -7.10
N GLU A 184 7.97 -7.07 -5.90
CA GLU A 184 8.12 -8.47 -5.51
C GLU A 184 6.77 -9.19 -5.50
N MET A 185 5.76 -8.56 -4.88
CA MET A 185 4.41 -9.09 -4.90
C MET A 185 3.89 -9.14 -6.33
N ASN A 186 3.45 -10.30 -6.78
CA ASN A 186 2.98 -10.58 -8.14
C ASN A 186 4.06 -10.47 -9.25
N HIS A 187 5.30 -10.11 -8.92
CA HIS A 187 6.44 -10.03 -9.85
C HIS A 187 6.23 -9.06 -11.02
N ASP A 188 5.43 -8.01 -10.80
CA ASP A 188 5.11 -7.02 -11.83
C ASP A 188 6.23 -5.98 -11.99
N ALA A 189 6.50 -5.59 -13.23
CA ALA A 189 7.42 -4.51 -13.56
C ALA A 189 6.64 -3.29 -14.08
N ARG A 190 6.68 -2.20 -13.31
CA ARG A 190 6.11 -0.89 -13.71
C ARG A 190 7.17 -0.11 -14.48
N VAL A 191 6.96 0.10 -15.77
CA VAL A 191 7.82 0.94 -16.61
C VAL A 191 7.24 2.35 -16.65
N ILE A 192 7.99 3.33 -16.17
CA ILE A 192 7.58 4.73 -16.00
C ILE A 192 8.42 5.61 -16.93
N PRO A 193 7.91 6.00 -18.10
CA PRO A 193 8.57 6.97 -18.99
C PRO A 193 8.70 8.34 -18.33
N LEU A 194 9.84 9.02 -18.56
CA LEU A 194 10.16 10.35 -18.07
C LEU A 194 10.22 11.39 -19.20
N ASP A 195 9.94 10.99 -20.43
CA ASP A 195 10.10 11.75 -21.66
C ASP A 195 8.95 12.73 -21.97
N GLY A 196 7.96 12.82 -21.05
CA GLY A 196 6.78 13.67 -21.25
C GLY A 196 5.73 13.09 -22.19
N THR A 197 5.88 11.84 -22.63
CA THR A 197 4.85 11.15 -23.44
C THR A 197 3.52 11.13 -22.66
N PRO A 198 2.39 11.49 -23.30
CA PRO A 198 1.09 11.47 -22.64
C PRO A 198 0.65 10.05 -22.30
N HIS A 199 -0.32 9.93 -21.41
CA HIS A 199 -0.97 8.66 -21.11
C HIS A 199 -1.57 8.03 -22.37
N THR A 200 -1.60 6.70 -22.40
CA THR A 200 -2.30 5.94 -23.44
C THR A 200 -3.80 6.26 -23.45
N SER A 201 -4.49 5.88 -24.52
CA SER A 201 -5.95 6.02 -24.58
C SER A 201 -6.61 5.32 -23.38
N PRO A 202 -7.62 5.94 -22.75
CA PRO A 202 -8.41 5.28 -21.67
C PRO A 202 -9.04 3.93 -22.09
N ALA A 203 -9.17 3.69 -23.41
CA ALA A 203 -9.61 2.40 -23.91
C ALA A 203 -8.57 1.27 -23.71
N ILE A 204 -7.32 1.61 -23.35
CA ILE A 204 -6.25 0.66 -23.03
C ILE A 204 -6.04 0.67 -21.51
N ALA A 205 -6.91 -0.05 -20.81
CA ALA A 205 -6.83 -0.20 -19.36
C ALA A 205 -5.89 -1.37 -18.98
N GLN A 206 -5.13 -1.19 -17.90
CA GLN A 206 -4.16 -2.17 -17.42
C GLN A 206 -4.37 -2.44 -15.92
N TRP A 207 -3.99 -3.63 -15.46
CA TRP A 207 -4.14 -4.00 -14.03
C TRP A 207 -3.39 -3.06 -13.10
N VAL A 208 -2.18 -2.65 -13.49
CA VAL A 208 -1.34 -1.73 -12.71
C VAL A 208 -1.43 -0.28 -13.21
N GLY A 209 -2.34 -0.01 -14.15
CA GLY A 209 -2.51 1.30 -14.75
C GLY A 209 -1.39 1.67 -15.73
N ASP A 210 -1.48 2.88 -16.27
CA ASP A 210 -0.52 3.52 -17.16
C ASP A 210 0.17 4.66 -16.41
N SER A 211 1.48 4.50 -16.16
CA SER A 211 2.27 5.43 -15.33
C SER A 211 3.07 6.39 -16.19
N ARG A 212 3.14 7.66 -15.79
CA ARG A 212 4.01 8.70 -16.37
C ARG A 212 4.74 9.43 -15.27
N GLY A 213 6.05 9.60 -15.44
CA GLY A 213 6.91 10.21 -14.45
C GLY A 213 7.52 11.53 -14.91
N ARG A 214 7.88 12.37 -13.96
CA ARG A 214 8.70 13.56 -14.12
C ARG A 214 9.43 13.88 -12.83
N PHE A 215 10.52 14.62 -12.95
CA PHE A 215 11.18 15.18 -11.78
C PHE A 215 10.68 16.59 -11.49
N GLU A 216 10.33 16.84 -10.24
CA GLU A 216 10.06 18.17 -9.67
C GLU A 216 11.16 18.46 -8.64
N GLY A 217 12.24 19.10 -9.06
CA GLY A 217 13.45 19.20 -8.25
C GLY A 217 14.04 17.81 -7.96
N ASP A 218 14.18 17.48 -6.69
CA ASP A 218 14.71 16.18 -6.22
C ASP A 218 13.61 15.13 -5.93
N THR A 219 12.39 15.39 -6.34
CA THR A 219 11.27 14.47 -6.19
C THR A 219 10.87 13.88 -7.54
N LEU A 220 10.86 12.54 -7.65
CA LEU A 220 10.21 11.85 -8.74
C LEU A 220 8.70 11.85 -8.48
N VAL A 221 7.93 12.43 -9.39
CA VAL A 221 6.47 12.44 -9.35
C VAL A 221 5.95 11.51 -10.44
N VAL A 222 5.11 10.56 -10.06
CA VAL A 222 4.51 9.58 -10.98
C VAL A 222 2.99 9.70 -10.89
N GLU A 223 2.35 9.96 -12.03
CA GLU A 223 0.91 9.89 -12.16
C GLU A 223 0.53 8.57 -12.83
N THR A 224 -0.43 7.84 -12.27
CA THR A 224 -0.93 6.59 -12.82
C THR A 224 -2.44 6.68 -13.01
N ARG A 225 -2.90 6.31 -14.21
CA ARG A 225 -4.31 6.29 -14.66
C ARG A 225 -4.60 5.02 -15.45
N ASN A 226 -5.78 4.95 -16.05
CA ASN A 226 -6.19 3.88 -16.97
C ASN A 226 -6.07 2.49 -16.33
N PHE A 227 -6.50 2.40 -15.09
CA PHE A 227 -6.59 1.13 -14.39
C PHE A 227 -7.69 0.26 -15.01
N ASN A 228 -7.43 -1.03 -15.09
CA ASN A 228 -8.43 -1.97 -15.53
C ASN A 228 -9.56 -2.03 -14.50
N PHE A 229 -10.79 -1.96 -15.00
CA PHE A 229 -11.98 -2.09 -14.17
C PHE A 229 -11.96 -3.45 -13.44
N ASN A 230 -12.08 -3.41 -12.14
CA ASN A 230 -12.27 -4.62 -11.34
C ASN A 230 -13.18 -4.30 -10.15
N GLU A 231 -13.96 -5.28 -9.74
CA GLU A 231 -14.87 -5.16 -8.60
C GLU A 231 -14.23 -5.56 -7.27
N GLN A 232 -12.90 -5.58 -7.19
CA GLN A 232 -12.16 -5.96 -6.00
C GLN A 232 -11.16 -4.88 -5.63
N SER A 233 -11.02 -4.64 -4.32
CA SER A 233 -10.16 -3.56 -3.82
C SER A 233 -8.69 -3.81 -4.13
N ARG A 234 -8.05 -2.84 -4.77
CA ARG A 234 -6.61 -2.79 -4.94
C ARG A 234 -5.86 -2.29 -3.70
N PHE A 235 -6.58 -1.80 -2.69
CA PHE A 235 -5.97 -1.20 -1.50
C PHE A 235 -5.78 -2.19 -0.34
N GLY A 236 -6.00 -3.51 -0.57
CA GLY A 236 -5.90 -4.52 0.49
C GLY A 236 -6.97 -4.41 1.59
N VAL A 237 -8.00 -3.57 1.41
CA VAL A 237 -9.07 -3.36 2.39
C VAL A 237 -10.39 -3.92 1.86
N GLY A 238 -10.84 -5.02 2.47
CA GLY A 238 -11.98 -5.80 1.98
C GLY A 238 -13.30 -5.03 1.89
N TYR A 239 -13.51 -4.00 2.72
CA TYR A 239 -14.72 -3.18 2.66
C TYR A 239 -14.76 -2.23 1.45
N LEU A 240 -13.71 -2.16 0.65
CA LEU A 240 -13.67 -1.39 -0.59
C LEU A 240 -13.90 -2.26 -1.84
N ASN A 241 -14.32 -3.51 -1.68
CA ASN A 241 -14.68 -4.34 -2.83
C ASN A 241 -16.00 -3.86 -3.48
N GLY A 242 -16.09 -4.01 -4.79
CA GLY A 242 -17.24 -3.56 -5.58
C GLY A 242 -17.07 -2.17 -6.18
N LEU A 243 -15.90 -1.56 -6.02
CA LEU A 243 -15.60 -0.23 -6.57
C LEU A 243 -14.99 -0.33 -7.96
N SER A 244 -15.32 0.64 -8.81
CA SER A 244 -14.69 0.83 -10.13
C SER A 244 -13.39 1.61 -9.98
N ASP A 245 -12.38 1.24 -10.77
CA ASP A 245 -11.13 2.00 -10.88
C ASP A 245 -11.12 2.93 -12.13
N GLU A 246 -12.24 3.10 -12.82
CA GLU A 246 -12.31 3.84 -14.08
C GLU A 246 -11.84 5.30 -13.96
N ASN A 247 -12.18 5.95 -12.85
CA ASN A 247 -11.83 7.35 -12.58
C ASN A 247 -10.67 7.50 -11.59
N LEU A 248 -10.04 6.38 -11.24
CA LEU A 248 -8.94 6.38 -10.28
C LEU A 248 -7.70 7.06 -10.86
N VAL A 249 -7.17 7.99 -10.10
CA VAL A 249 -5.86 8.62 -10.33
C VAL A 249 -5.02 8.43 -9.07
N VAL A 250 -3.83 7.91 -9.24
CA VAL A 250 -2.82 7.82 -8.16
C VAL A 250 -1.64 8.70 -8.54
N VAL A 251 -1.30 9.63 -7.65
CA VAL A 251 -0.08 10.46 -7.78
C VAL A 251 0.89 10.04 -6.70
N GLU A 252 2.02 9.50 -7.12
CA GLU A 252 3.08 9.03 -6.24
C GLU A 252 4.25 10.00 -6.26
N ARG A 253 4.87 10.22 -5.10
CA ARG A 253 6.05 11.09 -4.93
C ARG A 253 7.14 10.31 -4.20
N PHE A 254 8.29 10.26 -4.82
CA PHE A 254 9.47 9.61 -4.26
C PHE A 254 10.54 10.67 -4.02
N THR A 255 10.90 10.90 -2.77
CA THR A 255 11.92 11.87 -2.38
C THR A 255 13.02 11.16 -1.60
N ARG A 256 14.25 11.19 -2.07
CA ARG A 256 15.37 10.62 -1.33
C ARG A 256 15.76 11.58 -0.21
N THR A 257 15.35 11.25 1.02
CA THR A 257 15.55 12.13 2.19
C THR A 257 16.84 11.82 2.94
N ALA A 258 17.42 10.63 2.72
CA ALA A 258 18.71 10.23 3.27
C ALA A 258 19.34 9.13 2.40
N ALA A 259 20.58 8.74 2.68
CA ALA A 259 21.25 7.65 1.99
C ALA A 259 20.50 6.31 2.11
N ASP A 260 19.78 6.11 3.21
CA ASP A 260 19.03 4.91 3.54
C ASP A 260 17.51 5.10 3.56
N THR A 261 17.00 6.20 3.00
CA THR A 261 15.57 6.50 3.09
C THR A 261 15.03 7.15 1.82
N ILE A 262 14.03 6.53 1.22
CA ILE A 262 13.15 7.15 0.23
C ILE A 262 11.81 7.43 0.93
N MET A 263 11.45 8.71 1.04
CA MET A 263 10.10 9.06 1.47
C MET A 263 9.15 8.87 0.30
N TYR A 264 8.27 7.90 0.43
CA TYR A 264 7.21 7.61 -0.52
C TYR A 264 5.90 8.22 -0.02
N GLN A 265 5.24 8.97 -0.88
CA GLN A 265 3.88 9.44 -0.65
C GLN A 265 3.01 9.05 -1.85
N ALA A 266 1.77 8.65 -1.60
CA ALA A 266 0.81 8.39 -2.65
C ALA A 266 -0.52 9.04 -2.32
N THR A 267 -1.00 9.88 -3.26
CA THR A 267 -2.33 10.49 -3.19
C THR A 267 -3.28 9.73 -4.11
N VAL A 268 -4.33 9.21 -3.53
CA VAL A 268 -5.42 8.49 -4.21
C VAL A 268 -6.58 9.45 -4.42
N SER A 269 -7.03 9.59 -5.65
CA SER A 269 -8.14 10.45 -6.03
C SER A 269 -9.11 9.71 -6.95
N ASP A 270 -10.33 9.54 -6.47
CA ASP A 270 -11.46 9.10 -7.28
C ASP A 270 -12.74 9.75 -6.71
N PRO A 271 -13.24 10.82 -7.34
CA PRO A 271 -14.42 11.54 -6.84
C PRO A 271 -15.73 10.76 -7.00
N THR A 272 -15.74 9.67 -7.75
CA THR A 272 -16.90 8.77 -7.84
C THR A 272 -16.94 7.77 -6.69
N VAL A 273 -15.79 7.52 -6.07
CA VAL A 273 -15.62 6.55 -4.98
C VAL A 273 -15.51 7.23 -3.62
N PHE A 274 -14.62 8.19 -3.46
CA PHE A 274 -14.31 8.84 -2.18
C PHE A 274 -14.84 10.27 -2.13
N THR A 275 -15.30 10.69 -0.95
CA THR A 275 -15.76 12.07 -0.73
C THR A 275 -14.65 13.13 -0.78
N SER A 276 -13.39 12.71 -0.65
CA SER A 276 -12.20 13.53 -0.85
C SER A 276 -10.99 12.66 -1.20
N PRO A 277 -9.93 13.20 -1.81
CA PRO A 277 -8.66 12.50 -1.94
C PRO A 277 -8.06 12.14 -0.58
N TRP A 278 -7.20 11.11 -0.56
CA TRP A 278 -6.43 10.73 0.62
C TRP A 278 -4.98 10.42 0.27
N THR A 279 -4.09 10.63 1.21
CA THR A 279 -2.64 10.47 1.01
C THR A 279 -2.03 9.58 2.08
N VAL A 280 -1.17 8.68 1.65
CA VAL A 280 -0.31 7.90 2.54
C VAL A 280 1.13 8.41 2.48
N GLU A 281 1.87 8.17 3.57
CA GLU A 281 3.31 8.41 3.66
C GLU A 281 4.01 7.20 4.26
N ILE A 282 5.04 6.70 3.56
CA ILE A 282 5.77 5.50 3.94
C ILE A 282 7.25 5.71 3.67
N PRO A 283 8.12 5.79 4.69
CA PRO A 283 9.55 5.78 4.48
C PRO A 283 10.00 4.37 4.07
N LEU A 284 10.48 4.23 2.83
CA LEU A 284 11.10 3.00 2.35
C LEU A 284 12.52 2.90 2.93
N SER A 285 12.91 1.70 3.31
CA SER A 285 14.26 1.39 3.81
C SER A 285 14.97 0.43 2.84
N PRO A 286 16.33 0.44 2.77
CA PRO A 286 17.06 -0.53 1.98
C PRO A 286 16.74 -1.96 2.42
N SER A 287 16.66 -2.86 1.44
CA SER A 287 16.53 -4.31 1.66
C SER A 287 17.74 -5.01 1.04
N GLU A 288 18.41 -5.85 1.83
CA GLU A 288 19.57 -6.62 1.38
C GLU A 288 19.16 -7.95 0.72
N GLY A 289 17.90 -8.32 0.82
CA GLY A 289 17.36 -9.56 0.27
C GLY A 289 17.30 -9.55 -1.26
N ALA A 290 17.40 -10.75 -1.86
CA ALA A 290 17.05 -10.93 -3.26
C ALA A 290 15.53 -10.87 -3.42
N ILE A 291 15.05 -10.31 -4.53
CA ILE A 291 13.65 -10.45 -4.92
C ILE A 291 13.50 -11.82 -5.56
N TYR A 292 12.59 -12.62 -5.02
CA TYR A 292 12.24 -13.93 -5.55
C TYR A 292 10.97 -13.85 -6.39
N GLU A 293 10.82 -14.79 -7.30
CA GLU A 293 9.58 -14.90 -8.07
C GLU A 293 8.42 -15.32 -7.17
N VAL A 294 7.31 -14.61 -7.28
CA VAL A 294 6.03 -15.01 -6.68
C VAL A 294 5.30 -15.89 -7.72
N ALA A 295 5.58 -17.19 -7.66
CA ALA A 295 5.07 -18.20 -8.60
C ALA A 295 3.63 -18.61 -8.23
N CYS A 296 2.68 -17.67 -8.25
CA CYS A 296 1.30 -17.89 -7.79
C CYS A 296 0.55 -18.95 -8.59
N HIS A 297 0.85 -19.10 -9.88
CA HIS A 297 0.16 -20.07 -10.76
C HIS A 297 0.62 -21.50 -10.57
N GLU A 298 1.90 -21.70 -10.25
CA GLU A 298 2.50 -23.02 -10.13
C GLU A 298 1.92 -23.76 -8.92
N GLY A 299 1.22 -24.85 -9.20
CA GLY A 299 0.58 -25.66 -8.15
C GLY A 299 -0.62 -25.00 -7.47
N ASN A 300 -1.20 -23.94 -8.05
CA ASN A 300 -2.43 -23.34 -7.51
C ASN A 300 -3.63 -24.27 -7.68
N LEU A 301 -3.77 -25.21 -6.75
CA LEU A 301 -4.93 -26.09 -6.63
C LEU A 301 -6.05 -25.44 -5.81
N GLY A 302 -5.79 -24.31 -5.15
CA GLY A 302 -6.72 -23.64 -4.24
C GLY A 302 -8.02 -23.26 -4.92
N LEU A 303 -7.95 -22.55 -6.04
CA LEU A 303 -9.13 -22.12 -6.80
C LEU A 303 -9.98 -23.31 -7.27
N ALA A 304 -9.34 -24.33 -7.86
CA ALA A 304 -10.06 -25.54 -8.31
C ALA A 304 -10.74 -26.26 -7.15
N ASN A 305 -10.08 -26.36 -6.01
CA ASN A 305 -10.62 -27.01 -4.81
C ASN A 305 -11.78 -26.21 -4.20
N ILE A 306 -11.70 -24.88 -4.15
CA ILE A 306 -12.79 -24.01 -3.68
C ILE A 306 -14.04 -24.22 -4.55
N LEU A 307 -13.91 -24.15 -5.87
CA LEU A 307 -15.03 -24.32 -6.81
C LEU A 307 -15.62 -25.74 -6.74
N SER A 308 -14.78 -26.77 -6.62
CA SER A 308 -15.27 -28.15 -6.49
C SER A 308 -15.93 -28.43 -5.15
N GLY A 309 -15.44 -27.82 -4.07
CA GLY A 309 -16.06 -27.87 -2.74
C GLY A 309 -17.47 -27.31 -2.76
N GLN A 310 -17.65 -26.11 -3.33
CA GLN A 310 -18.98 -25.50 -3.51
C GLN A 310 -19.93 -26.43 -4.28
N ARG A 311 -19.49 -27.05 -5.37
CA ARG A 311 -20.31 -28.03 -6.11
C ARG A 311 -20.66 -29.24 -5.28
N ALA A 312 -19.80 -29.68 -4.35
CA ALA A 312 -20.10 -30.80 -3.46
C ALA A 312 -21.17 -30.40 -2.42
N GLU A 313 -21.10 -29.21 -1.86
CA GLU A 313 -22.10 -28.70 -0.91
C GLU A 313 -23.49 -28.55 -1.56
N GLU A 314 -23.57 -27.99 -2.76
CA GLU A 314 -24.81 -27.88 -3.53
C GLU A 314 -25.45 -29.24 -3.78
N ARG A 315 -24.64 -30.22 -4.18
CA ARG A 315 -25.17 -31.61 -4.37
C ARG A 315 -25.66 -32.23 -3.05
N ALA A 316 -25.01 -31.92 -1.94
CA ALA A 316 -25.43 -32.39 -0.62
C ALA A 316 -26.74 -31.72 -0.18
N ALA A 317 -26.90 -30.42 -0.44
CA ALA A 317 -28.12 -29.68 -0.15
C ALA A 317 -29.33 -30.18 -0.98
N ALA A 318 -29.11 -30.44 -2.28
CA ALA A 318 -30.15 -30.94 -3.18
C ALA A 318 -30.63 -32.38 -2.86
N ARG A 319 -29.94 -33.12 -1.99
CA ARG A 319 -30.29 -34.48 -1.55
C ARG A 319 -31.07 -34.49 -0.23
N ARG A 320 -31.23 -33.37 0.43
CA ARG A 320 -31.99 -33.17 1.67
C ARG A 320 -33.41 -32.72 1.37
#